data_668f81dbb9ad30b1ed64709422a0ed74
#
_entry.id   668f81dbb9ad30b1ed64709422a0ed74
#
_cell.length_a   1.000
_cell.length_b   1.000
_cell.length_c   1.000
_cell.angle_alpha   90.00
_cell.angle_beta   90.00
_cell.angle_gamma   90.00
#
_symmetry.space_group_name_H-M   'P 1'
#
loop_
_entity.id
_entity.type
_entity.pdbx_description
1 polymer ?
#
loop_
_entity_poly.entity_id
_entity_poly.type
_entity_poly.pdbx_seq_one_letter_code
_entity_poly.pdbx_strand_id
1 'polypeptide(L)'
;MTNNNGNYVTIKGTKEGLTIVLNDQCSFHELLEELKKKIEREQRLFENGPQVEVHVDAGNRYLSKSHEEEITEVLNKTGSVRVHEVHSNVMTKGEAQEIIEKATVTSVTQIVRSGQVLRKTGDILIIGDVNPGGVVEATGNIYVIGALKGIARAGTERERHAVVCASVMIPKQISISDTYFYAPEKHEKQEQKPAIEGPGYAYVTGEEYKAIAFEETKMLGHYLRSVSYT
;
A
#
# COMPACT_ATOMS: atom_id res chain seq x y z
N MET A 1 -14.32 19.72 42.77
CA MET A 1 -13.79 20.26 41.52
C MET A 1 -12.27 20.12 41.59
N THR A 2 -11.74 19.00 41.14
CA THR A 2 -10.30 18.73 41.13
C THR A 2 -9.75 19.34 39.86
N ASN A 3 -9.02 20.45 39.97
CA ASN A 3 -8.18 20.98 38.89
C ASN A 3 -7.10 19.96 38.59
N ASN A 4 -7.38 19.03 37.70
CA ASN A 4 -6.37 18.16 37.12
C ASN A 4 -5.67 19.00 36.05
N ASN A 5 -4.58 19.67 36.43
CA ASN A 5 -3.68 20.38 35.52
C ASN A 5 -2.87 19.30 34.76
N GLY A 6 -3.57 18.44 34.06
CA GLY A 6 -2.97 17.39 33.25
C GLY A 6 -2.31 18.01 32.03
N ASN A 7 -1.04 17.80 31.88
CA ASN A 7 -0.33 18.16 30.64
C ASN A 7 -0.69 17.09 29.57
N TYR A 8 -1.79 17.31 28.84
CA TYR A 8 -2.30 16.36 27.84
C TYR A 8 -1.50 16.37 26.56
N VAL A 9 -0.72 17.42 26.32
CA VAL A 9 0.14 17.57 25.14
C VAL A 9 1.55 17.95 25.59
N THR A 10 2.53 17.21 25.14
CA THR A 10 3.96 17.50 25.42
C THR A 10 4.71 17.64 24.10
N ILE A 11 5.46 18.73 23.94
CA ILE A 11 6.33 18.94 22.78
C ILE A 11 7.76 18.61 23.18
N LYS A 12 8.40 17.73 22.42
CA LYS A 12 9.78 17.26 22.64
C LYS A 12 10.61 17.53 21.39
N GLY A 13 11.79 18.13 21.56
CA GLY A 13 12.79 18.19 20.49
C GLY A 13 13.54 16.85 20.38
N THR A 14 13.67 16.33 19.17
CA THR A 14 14.47 15.15 18.86
C THR A 14 15.52 15.51 17.80
N LYS A 15 16.42 14.57 17.49
CA LYS A 15 17.41 14.78 16.39
C LYS A 15 16.74 14.81 15.01
N GLU A 16 15.55 14.26 14.90
CA GLU A 16 14.79 14.09 13.65
C GLU A 16 13.70 15.15 13.48
N GLY A 17 13.57 16.09 14.46
CA GLY A 17 12.56 17.16 14.42
C GLY A 17 11.84 17.30 15.75
N LEU A 18 10.59 17.72 15.72
CA LEU A 18 9.74 17.84 16.91
C LEU A 18 8.78 16.65 17.01
N THR A 19 8.65 16.12 18.23
CA THR A 19 7.63 15.12 18.54
C THR A 19 6.58 15.71 19.47
N ILE A 20 5.31 15.67 19.09
CA ILE A 20 4.17 16.03 19.91
C ILE A 20 3.59 14.76 20.51
N VAL A 21 3.75 14.59 21.81
CA VAL A 21 3.20 13.44 22.54
C VAL A 21 1.84 13.81 23.09
N LEU A 22 0.83 13.05 22.74
CA LEU A 22 -0.57 13.20 23.14
C LEU A 22 -0.90 12.22 24.27
N ASN A 23 -1.54 12.71 25.32
CA ASN A 23 -1.97 11.87 26.44
C ASN A 23 -3.17 11.00 26.03
N ASP A 24 -3.11 9.70 26.31
CA ASP A 24 -4.15 8.74 25.97
C ASP A 24 -5.22 8.56 27.07
N GLN A 25 -5.09 9.24 28.22
CA GLN A 25 -5.98 9.12 29.39
C GLN A 25 -7.01 10.26 29.53
N CYS A 26 -7.04 11.23 28.63
CA CYS A 26 -8.03 12.32 28.61
C CYS A 26 -9.03 12.17 27.47
N SER A 27 -10.10 12.96 27.43
CA SER A 27 -10.98 13.00 26.28
C SER A 27 -10.29 13.62 25.05
N PHE A 28 -10.69 13.23 23.84
CA PHE A 28 -10.14 13.81 22.61
C PHE A 28 -10.38 15.33 22.53
N HIS A 29 -11.55 15.76 22.99
CA HIS A 29 -11.91 17.18 23.01
C HIS A 29 -10.98 18.00 23.92
N GLU A 30 -10.71 17.54 25.15
CA GLU A 30 -9.78 18.22 26.07
C GLU A 30 -8.36 18.27 25.52
N LEU A 31 -7.91 17.18 24.91
CA LEU A 31 -6.62 17.10 24.26
C LEU A 31 -6.51 18.10 23.10
N LEU A 32 -7.51 18.17 22.24
CA LEU A 32 -7.51 19.07 21.09
C LEU A 32 -7.53 20.55 21.51
N GLU A 33 -8.28 20.89 22.57
CA GLU A 33 -8.30 22.24 23.14
C GLU A 33 -6.95 22.61 23.77
N GLU A 34 -6.28 21.68 24.45
CA GLU A 34 -4.95 21.94 24.97
C GLU A 34 -3.91 22.06 23.85
N LEU A 35 -4.00 21.22 22.80
CA LEU A 35 -3.15 21.31 21.62
C LEU A 35 -3.25 22.69 20.97
N LYS A 36 -4.47 23.19 20.75
CA LYS A 36 -4.70 24.53 20.19
C LYS A 36 -4.04 25.61 21.05
N LYS A 37 -4.31 25.61 22.37
CA LYS A 37 -3.74 26.59 23.31
C LYS A 37 -2.22 26.53 23.35
N LYS A 38 -1.63 25.33 23.27
CA LYS A 38 -0.19 25.14 23.34
C LYS A 38 0.49 25.64 22.07
N ILE A 39 -0.07 25.33 20.91
CA ILE A 39 0.39 25.82 19.62
C ILE A 39 0.30 27.35 19.54
N GLU A 40 -0.80 27.96 19.98
CA GLU A 40 -0.94 29.42 20.04
C GLU A 40 0.10 30.08 20.95
N ARG A 41 0.41 29.48 22.11
CA ARG A 41 1.42 30.01 23.03
C ARG A 41 2.85 29.89 22.48
N GLU A 42 3.13 28.84 21.76
CA GLU A 42 4.45 28.54 21.20
C GLU A 42 4.59 29.03 19.76
N GLN A 43 3.61 29.79 19.24
CA GLN A 43 3.58 30.32 17.88
C GLN A 43 4.90 31.06 17.52
N ARG A 44 5.52 31.76 18.49
CA ARG A 44 6.78 32.45 18.30
C ARG A 44 7.96 31.52 17.95
N LEU A 45 7.87 30.24 18.33
CA LEU A 45 8.90 29.24 17.98
C LEU A 45 8.78 28.83 16.51
N PHE A 46 7.63 29.05 15.91
CA PHE A 46 7.31 28.62 14.56
C PHE A 46 7.25 29.77 13.54
N GLU A 47 7.05 31.05 13.98
CA GLU A 47 6.76 32.20 13.09
C GLU A 47 7.92 32.69 12.21
N ASN A 48 9.17 32.41 12.54
CA ASN A 48 10.35 32.95 11.81
C ASN A 48 11.41 31.92 11.46
N GLY A 49 11.07 30.62 11.52
CA GLY A 49 11.99 29.52 11.25
C GLY A 49 11.71 28.81 9.90
N PRO A 50 12.62 27.93 9.47
CA PRO A 50 12.32 27.00 8.40
C PRO A 50 11.13 26.10 8.77
N GLN A 51 10.46 25.55 7.78
CA GLN A 51 9.37 24.59 8.00
C GLN A 51 9.87 23.42 8.85
N VAL A 52 9.18 23.15 9.97
CA VAL A 52 9.57 22.11 10.94
C VAL A 52 8.70 20.87 10.71
N GLU A 53 9.35 19.74 10.52
CA GLU A 53 8.65 18.45 10.49
C GLU A 53 8.32 18.01 11.91
N VAL A 54 7.07 17.55 12.07
CA VAL A 54 6.51 17.16 13.37
C VAL A 54 5.95 15.75 13.27
N HIS A 55 6.38 14.90 14.21
CA HIS A 55 5.80 13.60 14.46
C HIS A 55 4.81 13.70 15.61
N VAL A 56 3.63 13.11 15.45
CA VAL A 56 2.60 13.07 16.50
C VAL A 56 2.52 11.67 17.07
N ASP A 57 2.75 11.51 18.36
CA ASP A 57 2.64 10.24 19.08
C ASP A 57 1.39 10.26 19.96
N ALA A 58 0.39 9.48 19.60
CA ALA A 58 -0.89 9.36 20.31
C ALA A 58 -0.89 8.25 21.38
N GLY A 59 0.24 7.57 21.60
CA GLY A 59 0.35 6.47 22.56
C GLY A 59 -0.63 5.34 22.25
N ASN A 60 -1.43 4.95 23.26
CA ASN A 60 -2.44 3.89 23.11
C ASN A 60 -3.86 4.45 22.83
N ARG A 61 -3.96 5.66 22.33
CA ARG A 61 -5.22 6.26 21.90
C ARG A 61 -5.53 5.85 20.47
N TYR A 62 -6.66 5.20 20.25
CA TYR A 62 -7.20 5.03 18.90
C TYR A 62 -7.60 6.39 18.31
N LEU A 63 -7.09 6.68 17.12
CA LEU A 63 -7.47 7.83 16.32
C LEU A 63 -8.21 7.35 15.06
N SER A 64 -9.39 7.90 14.83
CA SER A 64 -10.05 7.77 13.54
C SER A 64 -9.41 8.72 12.53
N LYS A 65 -9.60 8.48 11.24
CA LYS A 65 -9.15 9.41 10.18
C LYS A 65 -9.61 10.86 10.44
N SER A 66 -10.84 11.05 10.91
CA SER A 66 -11.36 12.37 11.29
C SER A 66 -10.56 13.00 12.43
N HIS A 67 -10.14 12.22 13.44
CA HIS A 67 -9.30 12.72 14.53
C HIS A 67 -7.90 13.11 14.05
N GLU A 68 -7.33 12.34 13.16
CA GLU A 68 -6.02 12.63 12.55
C GLU A 68 -6.08 13.90 11.70
N GLU A 69 -7.14 14.07 10.92
CA GLU A 69 -7.40 15.27 10.13
C GLU A 69 -7.54 16.51 11.01
N GLU A 70 -8.31 16.44 12.12
CA GLU A 70 -8.47 17.54 13.07
C GLU A 70 -7.14 17.94 13.74
N ILE A 71 -6.33 16.97 14.16
CA ILE A 71 -5.00 17.23 14.73
C ILE A 71 -4.11 17.90 13.68
N THR A 72 -4.08 17.35 12.47
CA THR A 72 -3.28 17.88 11.37
C THR A 72 -3.69 19.29 10.97
N GLU A 73 -4.99 19.57 10.94
CA GLU A 73 -5.51 20.91 10.66
C GLU A 73 -5.07 21.94 11.71
N VAL A 74 -5.14 21.57 12.99
CA VAL A 74 -4.70 22.44 14.09
C VAL A 74 -3.22 22.77 13.98
N LEU A 75 -2.37 21.78 13.67
CA LEU A 75 -0.93 21.96 13.54
C LEU A 75 -0.56 22.76 12.28
N ASN A 76 -1.21 22.51 11.16
CA ASN A 76 -0.94 23.21 9.91
C ASN A 76 -1.38 24.68 9.91
N LYS A 77 -2.30 25.10 10.81
CA LYS A 77 -2.71 26.52 10.96
C LYS A 77 -1.55 27.46 11.27
N THR A 78 -0.46 26.96 11.81
CA THR A 78 0.75 27.77 12.10
C THR A 78 1.53 28.19 10.85
N GLY A 79 1.30 27.54 9.71
CA GLY A 79 2.01 27.79 8.45
C GLY A 79 3.46 27.29 8.39
N SER A 80 4.10 27.06 9.53
CA SER A 80 5.52 26.68 9.64
C SER A 80 5.72 25.25 10.13
N VAL A 81 4.65 24.54 10.44
CA VAL A 81 4.67 23.14 10.88
C VAL A 81 4.12 22.25 9.76
N ARG A 82 4.82 21.16 9.47
CA ARG A 82 4.35 20.09 8.60
C ARG A 82 4.26 18.80 9.39
N VAL A 83 3.07 18.23 9.50
CA VAL A 83 2.91 16.90 10.09
C VAL A 83 3.49 15.87 9.14
N HIS A 84 4.51 15.13 9.62
CA HIS A 84 5.12 14.04 8.86
C HIS A 84 4.27 12.77 9.00
N GLU A 85 3.92 12.42 10.23
CA GLU A 85 3.06 11.26 10.52
C GLU A 85 2.34 11.45 11.86
N VAL A 86 1.20 10.76 11.99
CA VAL A 86 0.47 10.59 13.25
C VAL A 86 0.54 9.12 13.62
N HIS A 87 1.26 8.80 14.69
CA HIS A 87 1.48 7.43 15.16
C HIS A 87 0.55 7.08 16.33
N SER A 88 -0.05 5.90 16.29
CA SER A 88 -0.78 5.28 17.40
C SER A 88 -0.36 3.83 17.55
N ASN A 89 -0.20 3.37 18.80
CA ASN A 89 0.12 1.97 19.11
C ASN A 89 -1.08 1.02 18.94
N VAL A 90 -2.28 1.56 18.65
CA VAL A 90 -3.52 0.77 18.57
C VAL A 90 -4.27 1.06 17.28
N MET A 91 -4.90 0.02 16.79
CA MET A 91 -5.79 0.05 15.62
C MET A 91 -7.04 -0.79 15.89
N THR A 92 -8.06 -0.65 15.09
CA THR A 92 -9.23 -1.53 15.19
C THR A 92 -8.89 -2.95 14.74
N LYS A 93 -9.68 -3.93 15.19
CA LYS A 93 -9.56 -5.31 14.69
C LYS A 93 -9.78 -5.42 13.18
N GLY A 94 -10.64 -4.56 12.62
CA GLY A 94 -10.88 -4.49 11.18
C GLY A 94 -9.64 -4.05 10.42
N GLU A 95 -9.03 -2.94 10.82
CA GLU A 95 -7.78 -2.43 10.22
C GLU A 95 -6.65 -3.47 10.31
N ALA A 96 -6.48 -4.11 11.49
CA ALA A 96 -5.49 -5.17 11.65
C ALA A 96 -5.77 -6.36 10.73
N GLN A 97 -7.03 -6.75 10.56
CA GLN A 97 -7.42 -7.83 9.65
C GLN A 97 -7.13 -7.48 8.19
N GLU A 98 -7.43 -6.27 7.75
CA GLU A 98 -7.12 -5.80 6.40
C GLU A 98 -5.61 -5.80 6.12
N ILE A 99 -4.79 -5.37 7.10
CA ILE A 99 -3.32 -5.41 6.98
C ILE A 99 -2.84 -6.85 6.82
N ILE A 100 -3.36 -7.77 7.65
CA ILE A 100 -3.01 -9.20 7.57
C ILE A 100 -3.43 -9.78 6.22
N GLU A 101 -4.64 -9.50 5.74
CA GLU A 101 -5.12 -10.00 4.46
C GLU A 101 -4.29 -9.48 3.29
N LYS A 102 -3.91 -8.20 3.30
CA LYS A 102 -3.04 -7.59 2.28
C LYS A 102 -1.62 -8.18 2.29
N ALA A 103 -1.08 -8.50 3.46
CA ALA A 103 0.24 -9.10 3.62
C ALA A 103 0.26 -10.62 3.40
N THR A 104 -0.91 -11.28 3.25
CA THR A 104 -1.01 -12.74 3.14
C THR A 104 -0.86 -13.19 1.70
N VAL A 105 -0.05 -14.25 1.48
CA VAL A 105 0.00 -15.00 0.23
C VAL A 105 -1.00 -16.16 0.31
N THR A 106 -2.11 -16.08 -0.42
CA THR A 106 -3.07 -17.18 -0.50
C THR A 106 -2.62 -18.23 -1.51
N SER A 107 -2.32 -19.45 -1.04
CA SER A 107 -1.97 -20.57 -1.91
C SER A 107 -3.22 -21.36 -2.34
N VAL A 108 -3.34 -21.64 -3.63
CA VAL A 108 -4.47 -22.36 -4.24
C VAL A 108 -3.96 -23.43 -5.19
N THR A 109 -4.26 -24.70 -4.91
CA THR A 109 -3.89 -25.83 -5.77
C THR A 109 -5.06 -26.22 -6.65
N GLN A 110 -5.17 -25.57 -7.81
CA GLN A 110 -6.22 -25.87 -8.80
C GLN A 110 -5.89 -25.32 -10.18
N ILE A 111 -6.59 -25.84 -11.19
CA ILE A 111 -6.62 -25.27 -12.55
C ILE A 111 -7.77 -24.28 -12.62
N VAL A 112 -7.50 -23.06 -13.06
CA VAL A 112 -8.53 -22.05 -13.35
C VAL A 112 -9.03 -22.25 -14.78
N ARG A 113 -10.27 -22.71 -14.92
CA ARG A 113 -10.87 -23.08 -16.19
C ARG A 113 -11.57 -21.89 -16.84
N SER A 114 -11.92 -22.03 -18.14
CA SER A 114 -12.72 -21.05 -18.87
C SER A 114 -14.01 -20.72 -18.12
N GLY A 115 -14.33 -19.43 -18.01
CA GLY A 115 -15.48 -18.91 -17.27
C GLY A 115 -15.31 -18.83 -15.75
N GLN A 116 -14.22 -19.33 -15.19
CA GLN A 116 -13.93 -19.18 -13.77
C GLN A 116 -13.19 -17.88 -13.49
N VAL A 117 -13.57 -17.21 -12.41
CA VAL A 117 -12.90 -16.04 -11.86
C VAL A 117 -12.45 -16.38 -10.44
N LEU A 118 -11.13 -16.37 -10.24
CA LEU A 118 -10.52 -16.55 -8.93
C LEU A 118 -10.03 -15.18 -8.42
N ARG A 119 -10.68 -14.66 -7.36
CA ARG A 119 -10.38 -13.36 -6.79
C ARG A 119 -9.88 -13.49 -5.36
N LYS A 120 -8.80 -12.77 -5.01
CA LYS A 120 -8.20 -12.75 -3.67
C LYS A 120 -7.69 -11.36 -3.29
N THR A 121 -7.80 -11.03 -1.99
CA THR A 121 -7.09 -9.92 -1.37
C THR A 121 -5.67 -10.38 -1.03
N GLY A 122 -4.68 -9.49 -1.15
CA GLY A 122 -3.26 -9.80 -1.00
C GLY A 122 -2.71 -10.51 -2.22
N ASP A 123 -1.63 -11.26 -2.01
CA ASP A 123 -0.96 -12.04 -3.03
C ASP A 123 -1.63 -13.40 -3.25
N ILE A 124 -1.54 -13.92 -4.48
CA ILE A 124 -2.03 -15.26 -4.77
C ILE A 124 -0.94 -16.12 -5.40
N LEU A 125 -0.78 -17.34 -4.89
CA LEU A 125 0.05 -18.40 -5.46
C LEU A 125 -0.86 -19.51 -5.99
N ILE A 126 -0.84 -19.73 -7.31
CA ILE A 126 -1.58 -20.80 -7.96
C ILE A 126 -0.61 -21.93 -8.31
N ILE A 127 -0.89 -23.12 -7.78
CA ILE A 127 -0.21 -24.37 -8.16
C ILE A 127 -1.11 -25.07 -9.18
N GLY A 128 -0.89 -24.78 -10.46
CA GLY A 128 -1.72 -25.21 -11.59
C GLY A 128 -1.75 -24.20 -12.72
N ASP A 129 -2.50 -24.49 -13.77
CA ASP A 129 -2.62 -23.65 -14.95
C ASP A 129 -3.82 -22.67 -14.85
N VAL A 130 -3.68 -21.50 -15.48
CA VAL A 130 -4.76 -20.59 -15.79
C VAL A 130 -5.09 -20.74 -17.27
N ASN A 131 -6.15 -21.48 -17.60
CA ASN A 131 -6.55 -21.79 -18.96
C ASN A 131 -7.16 -20.59 -19.69
N PRO A 132 -7.20 -20.60 -21.05
CA PRO A 132 -7.89 -19.58 -21.82
C PRO A 132 -9.34 -19.41 -21.36
N GLY A 133 -9.77 -18.14 -21.14
CA GLY A 133 -11.08 -17.80 -20.58
C GLY A 133 -11.18 -17.91 -19.05
N GLY A 134 -10.14 -18.40 -18.36
CA GLY A 134 -10.02 -18.27 -16.91
C GLY A 134 -9.45 -16.91 -16.52
N VAL A 135 -9.86 -16.40 -15.38
CA VAL A 135 -9.44 -15.08 -14.86
C VAL A 135 -8.93 -15.23 -13.43
N VAL A 136 -7.79 -14.61 -13.15
CA VAL A 136 -7.24 -14.49 -11.80
C VAL A 136 -7.10 -13.01 -11.47
N GLU A 137 -7.60 -12.61 -10.29
CA GLU A 137 -7.55 -11.23 -9.79
C GLU A 137 -6.96 -11.22 -8.38
N ALA A 138 -5.99 -10.35 -8.13
CA ALA A 138 -5.38 -10.14 -6.82
C ALA A 138 -5.19 -8.65 -6.55
N THR A 139 -5.34 -8.22 -5.28
CA THR A 139 -5.00 -6.85 -4.91
C THR A 139 -3.48 -6.64 -4.86
N GLY A 140 -2.72 -7.71 -4.60
CA GLY A 140 -1.26 -7.79 -4.67
C GLY A 140 -0.75 -8.53 -5.90
N ASN A 141 0.27 -9.36 -5.70
CA ASN A 141 0.96 -10.12 -6.74
C ASN A 141 0.21 -11.40 -7.16
N ILE A 142 0.47 -11.85 -8.38
CA ILE A 142 -0.01 -13.14 -8.89
C ILE A 142 1.16 -14.01 -9.28
N TYR A 143 1.27 -15.19 -8.65
CA TYR A 143 2.27 -16.19 -8.94
C TYR A 143 1.59 -17.47 -9.45
N VAL A 144 2.00 -17.96 -10.63
CA VAL A 144 1.44 -19.17 -11.25
C VAL A 144 2.57 -20.21 -11.44
N ILE A 145 2.56 -21.23 -10.59
CA ILE A 145 3.40 -22.42 -10.81
C ILE A 145 2.66 -23.33 -11.80
N GLY A 146 2.83 -22.98 -13.09
CA GLY A 146 2.12 -23.56 -14.22
C GLY A 146 2.09 -22.58 -15.39
N ALA A 147 1.20 -22.84 -16.35
CA ALA A 147 1.04 -22.00 -17.54
C ALA A 147 -0.09 -20.97 -17.35
N LEU A 148 0.25 -19.69 -17.51
CA LEU A 148 -0.72 -18.61 -17.60
C LEU A 148 -1.13 -18.41 -19.06
N LYS A 149 -2.32 -18.89 -19.44
CA LYS A 149 -2.92 -18.78 -20.78
C LYS A 149 -4.17 -17.90 -20.81
N GLY A 150 -4.72 -17.61 -19.64
CA GLY A 150 -5.92 -16.79 -19.45
C GLY A 150 -5.64 -15.33 -19.21
N ILE A 151 -6.36 -14.76 -18.27
CA ILE A 151 -6.30 -13.35 -17.87
C ILE A 151 -5.77 -13.28 -16.44
N ALA A 152 -4.79 -12.41 -16.20
CA ALA A 152 -4.29 -12.09 -14.87
C ALA A 152 -4.43 -10.59 -14.60
N ARG A 153 -5.01 -10.22 -13.44
CA ARG A 153 -5.19 -8.85 -12.97
C ARG A 153 -4.58 -8.70 -11.60
N ALA A 154 -3.38 -8.13 -11.53
CA ALA A 154 -2.65 -7.86 -10.30
C ALA A 154 -2.80 -6.38 -9.90
N GLY A 155 -2.55 -6.08 -8.62
CA GLY A 155 -2.57 -4.70 -8.13
C GLY A 155 -3.90 -3.98 -8.29
N THR A 156 -5.04 -4.68 -8.14
CA THR A 156 -6.38 -4.14 -8.45
C THR A 156 -6.80 -2.97 -7.55
N GLU A 157 -6.15 -2.75 -6.42
CA GLU A 157 -6.33 -1.59 -5.52
C GLU A 157 -5.28 -0.49 -5.75
N ARG A 158 -4.85 -0.27 -6.99
CA ARG A 158 -3.85 0.71 -7.41
C ARG A 158 -2.41 0.38 -7.00
N GLU A 159 -2.12 -0.89 -6.70
CA GLU A 159 -0.75 -1.35 -6.45
C GLU A 159 0.00 -1.51 -7.80
N ARG A 160 0.75 -0.48 -8.17
CA ARG A 160 1.48 -0.42 -9.45
C ARG A 160 2.76 -1.23 -9.47
N HIS A 161 3.28 -1.58 -8.30
CA HIS A 161 4.48 -2.39 -8.16
C HIS A 161 4.19 -3.90 -8.12
N ALA A 162 2.91 -4.28 -8.18
CA ALA A 162 2.51 -5.66 -8.27
C ALA A 162 3.09 -6.34 -9.51
N VAL A 163 3.30 -7.66 -9.41
CA VAL A 163 3.83 -8.47 -10.50
C VAL A 163 2.89 -9.61 -10.84
N VAL A 164 2.98 -10.09 -12.09
CA VAL A 164 2.38 -11.35 -12.53
C VAL A 164 3.51 -12.26 -12.97
N CYS A 165 3.73 -13.34 -12.23
CA CYS A 165 4.77 -14.32 -12.50
C CYS A 165 4.16 -15.65 -12.94
N ALA A 166 4.77 -16.33 -13.93
CA ALA A 166 4.35 -17.67 -14.35
C ALA A 166 5.53 -18.53 -14.80
N SER A 167 5.40 -19.85 -14.64
CA SER A 167 6.38 -20.80 -15.18
C SER A 167 6.36 -20.82 -16.71
N VAL A 168 5.17 -20.60 -17.31
CA VAL A 168 5.02 -20.43 -18.76
C VAL A 168 4.11 -19.22 -19.00
N MET A 169 4.66 -18.16 -19.60
CA MET A 169 4.02 -16.88 -19.79
C MET A 169 3.41 -16.74 -21.19
N ILE A 170 2.15 -17.15 -21.35
CA ILE A 170 1.38 -17.07 -22.62
C ILE A 170 0.00 -16.44 -22.34
N PRO A 171 -0.08 -15.29 -21.64
CA PRO A 171 -1.36 -14.71 -21.23
C PRO A 171 -2.13 -14.19 -22.43
N LYS A 172 -3.47 -14.26 -22.36
CA LYS A 172 -4.34 -13.53 -23.27
C LYS A 172 -4.36 -12.03 -22.91
N GLN A 173 -4.36 -11.74 -21.62
CA GLN A 173 -4.31 -10.37 -21.10
C GLN A 173 -3.64 -10.36 -19.74
N ILE A 174 -2.83 -9.35 -19.50
CA ILE A 174 -2.36 -8.98 -18.16
C ILE A 174 -2.82 -7.55 -17.89
N SER A 175 -3.27 -7.28 -16.67
CA SER A 175 -3.32 -5.92 -16.14
C SER A 175 -2.61 -5.85 -14.79
N ILE A 176 -1.91 -4.74 -14.57
CA ILE A 176 -1.30 -4.41 -13.30
C ILE A 176 -1.76 -2.99 -12.97
N SER A 177 -2.55 -2.86 -11.91
CA SER A 177 -3.24 -1.61 -11.60
C SER A 177 -4.08 -1.13 -12.82
N ASP A 178 -3.76 0.03 -13.36
CA ASP A 178 -4.40 0.69 -14.49
C ASP A 178 -3.67 0.48 -15.83
N THR A 179 -2.64 -0.37 -15.87
CA THR A 179 -1.84 -0.64 -17.06
C THR A 179 -2.18 -2.02 -17.64
N TYR A 180 -2.31 -2.12 -18.96
CA TYR A 180 -2.81 -3.30 -19.64
C TYR A 180 -1.84 -3.79 -20.71
N PHE A 181 -1.72 -5.11 -20.83
CA PHE A 181 -1.11 -5.83 -21.93
C PHE A 181 -2.14 -6.77 -22.56
N TYR A 182 -2.22 -6.78 -23.87
CA TYR A 182 -3.04 -7.72 -24.66
C TYR A 182 -2.13 -8.49 -25.60
N ALA A 183 -2.28 -9.82 -25.59
CA ALA A 183 -1.59 -10.64 -26.59
C ALA A 183 -2.08 -10.29 -28.00
N PRO A 184 -1.21 -10.27 -29.01
CA PRO A 184 -1.60 -10.05 -30.40
C PRO A 184 -2.67 -11.07 -30.83
N GLU A 185 -3.64 -10.64 -31.65
CA GLU A 185 -4.62 -11.53 -32.25
C GLU A 185 -3.93 -12.54 -33.17
N LYS A 186 -4.36 -13.80 -33.11
CA LYS A 186 -3.81 -14.86 -33.94
C LYS A 186 -4.26 -14.67 -35.40
N HIS A 187 -3.32 -14.62 -36.33
CA HIS A 187 -3.59 -15.09 -37.69
C HIS A 187 -3.62 -16.62 -37.67
N GLU A 188 -4.63 -17.24 -38.26
CA GLU A 188 -5.15 -18.60 -38.09
C GLU A 188 -4.17 -19.81 -38.14
N LYS A 189 -2.88 -19.65 -38.16
CA LYS A 189 -1.90 -20.78 -38.29
C LYS A 189 -0.64 -20.64 -37.43
N GLN A 190 -0.54 -19.70 -36.51
CA GLN A 190 0.67 -19.59 -35.67
C GLN A 190 0.34 -19.97 -34.22
N GLU A 191 1.14 -20.89 -33.65
CA GLU A 191 1.15 -21.11 -32.21
C GLU A 191 1.49 -19.82 -31.49
N GLN A 192 0.79 -19.54 -30.39
CA GLN A 192 1.05 -18.38 -29.57
C GLN A 192 2.41 -18.56 -28.92
N LYS A 193 3.39 -17.75 -29.34
CA LYS A 193 4.71 -17.75 -28.70
C LYS A 193 4.59 -17.16 -27.29
N PRO A 194 5.34 -17.69 -26.32
CA PRO A 194 5.42 -17.11 -24.99
C PRO A 194 5.97 -15.67 -25.07
N ALA A 195 5.49 -14.79 -24.18
CA ALA A 195 5.99 -13.42 -24.08
C ALA A 195 7.46 -13.38 -23.69
N ILE A 196 7.94 -14.44 -23.05
CA ILE A 196 9.34 -14.68 -22.69
C ILE A 196 9.61 -16.18 -22.73
N GLU A 197 10.82 -16.59 -23.17
CA GLU A 197 11.25 -17.99 -23.12
C GLU A 197 11.56 -18.39 -21.68
N GLY A 198 10.84 -19.40 -21.16
CA GLY A 198 10.98 -19.91 -19.80
C GLY A 198 10.13 -19.17 -18.75
N PRO A 199 10.45 -19.41 -17.47
CA PRO A 199 9.77 -18.75 -16.36
C PRO A 199 10.03 -17.24 -16.36
N GLY A 200 8.96 -16.45 -16.31
CA GLY A 200 9.04 -15.00 -16.39
C GLY A 200 8.03 -14.28 -15.51
N TYR A 201 8.22 -12.99 -15.38
CA TYR A 201 7.26 -12.12 -14.71
C TYR A 201 7.00 -10.86 -15.54
N ALA A 202 5.80 -10.32 -15.37
CA ALA A 202 5.36 -9.07 -15.94
C ALA A 202 5.30 -8.01 -14.83
N TYR A 203 5.72 -6.81 -15.13
CA TYR A 203 5.71 -5.65 -14.23
C TYR A 203 5.46 -4.36 -15.00
N VAL A 204 5.06 -3.30 -14.30
CA VAL A 204 4.85 -1.99 -14.92
C VAL A 204 6.15 -1.21 -14.96
N THR A 205 6.46 -0.59 -16.11
CA THR A 205 7.68 0.17 -16.37
C THR A 205 7.40 1.46 -17.12
N GLY A 206 8.44 2.31 -17.24
CA GLY A 206 8.40 3.57 -17.97
C GLY A 206 8.06 4.78 -17.09
N GLU A 207 8.39 5.97 -17.61
CA GLU A 207 7.93 7.23 -17.01
C GLU A 207 6.40 7.22 -16.98
N GLU A 208 5.79 7.48 -15.83
CA GLU A 208 4.33 7.43 -15.60
C GLU A 208 3.70 6.01 -15.62
N TYR A 209 4.47 4.91 -15.51
CA TYR A 209 3.94 3.54 -15.40
C TYR A 209 2.96 3.13 -16.53
N LYS A 210 3.31 3.41 -17.79
CA LYS A 210 2.40 3.24 -18.94
C LYS A 210 2.58 1.95 -19.74
N ALA A 211 3.55 1.11 -19.42
CA ALA A 211 3.81 -0.12 -20.17
C ALA A 211 4.05 -1.32 -19.25
N ILE A 212 3.62 -2.50 -19.72
CA ILE A 212 3.96 -3.77 -19.09
C ILE A 212 5.17 -4.36 -19.81
N ALA A 213 6.23 -4.60 -19.07
CA ALA A 213 7.43 -5.30 -19.50
C ALA A 213 7.45 -6.73 -18.98
N PHE A 214 8.22 -7.57 -19.63
CA PHE A 214 8.41 -8.99 -19.27
C PHE A 214 9.90 -9.27 -19.05
N GLU A 215 10.21 -9.99 -17.98
CA GLU A 215 11.58 -10.34 -17.62
C GLU A 215 11.66 -11.75 -17.02
N GLU A 216 12.85 -12.35 -17.06
CA GLU A 216 13.09 -13.69 -16.50
C GLU A 216 12.97 -13.69 -14.96
N THR A 217 12.39 -14.74 -14.38
CA THR A 217 12.19 -14.86 -12.92
C THR A 217 13.46 -14.75 -12.09
N LYS A 218 14.66 -14.99 -12.67
CA LYS A 218 15.93 -14.79 -11.97
C LYS A 218 16.09 -13.35 -11.43
N MET A 219 15.46 -12.37 -12.08
CA MET A 219 15.51 -10.96 -11.70
C MET A 219 14.39 -10.56 -10.73
N LEU A 220 13.35 -11.40 -10.56
CA LEU A 220 12.17 -11.09 -9.75
C LEU A 220 12.52 -10.68 -8.31
N GLY A 221 13.41 -11.42 -7.66
CA GLY A 221 13.82 -11.11 -6.28
C GLY A 221 14.56 -9.78 -6.15
N HIS A 222 15.28 -9.35 -7.20
CA HIS A 222 15.89 -8.02 -7.23
C HIS A 222 14.83 -6.94 -7.38
N TYR A 223 13.90 -7.13 -8.30
CA TYR A 223 12.79 -6.20 -8.54
C TYR A 223 11.95 -6.00 -7.26
N LEU A 224 11.48 -7.09 -6.64
CA LEU A 224 10.64 -6.99 -5.43
C LEU A 224 11.33 -6.25 -4.29
N ARG A 225 12.65 -6.45 -4.09
CA ARG A 225 13.39 -5.69 -3.10
C ARG A 225 13.50 -4.21 -3.45
N SER A 226 13.65 -3.85 -4.71
CA SER A 226 13.77 -2.44 -5.12
C SER A 226 12.49 -1.65 -4.89
N VAL A 227 11.32 -2.29 -4.99
CA VAL A 227 10.01 -1.65 -4.81
C VAL A 227 9.49 -1.71 -3.37
N SER A 228 10.05 -2.59 -2.51
CA SER A 228 9.64 -2.71 -1.09
C SER A 228 10.18 -1.57 -0.20
N TYR A 229 11.04 -0.71 -0.71
CA TYR A 229 11.66 0.40 0.03
C TYR A 229 11.15 1.78 -0.43
N THR A 230 10.11 1.82 -1.25
CA THR A 230 9.47 3.04 -1.71
C THR A 230 8.11 3.21 -1.07
#